data_99be896a6bba639fcc518addb8337fb0
#
_entry.id   99be896a6bba639fcc518addb8337fb0
#
_cell.length_a   1.000
_cell.length_b   1.000
_cell.length_c   1.000
_cell.angle_alpha   90.00
_cell.angle_beta   90.00
_cell.angle_gamma   90.00
#
_symmetry.space_group_name_H-M   'P 1'
#
loop_
_entity.id
_entity.type
_entity.pdbx_description
1 polymer ?
#
loop_
_entity_poly.entity_id
_entity_poly.type
_entity_poly.pdbx_seq_one_letter_code
_entity_poly.pdbx_strand_id
1 'polypeptide(L)'
;SLPSRGLGDVYKRQIRDKAHGFILTLAAGGTTTELLGDSTSLLLPAKRSNITKALNSLKMAPLLHGYRDKKKVNFDALLDSIEGIQAYVLANVDNLEEIEINPLICTAEAAIAADALIRKA
;
A
#
# COMPACT_ATOMS: atom_id res chain seq x y z
N SER A 1 15.21 4.70 8.74
CA SER A 1 14.40 3.57 8.35
C SER A 1 13.63 2.96 9.50
N LEU A 2 14.31 2.68 10.60
CA LEU A 2 13.62 2.11 11.76
C LEU A 2 12.54 3.02 12.32
N PRO A 3 12.76 4.34 12.41
CA PRO A 3 11.73 5.22 12.96
C PRO A 3 10.42 5.24 12.18
N SER A 4 10.45 4.92 10.91
CA SER A 4 9.23 4.92 10.10
C SER A 4 8.45 3.62 10.20
N ARG A 5 9.05 2.57 10.72
CA ARG A 5 8.41 1.26 10.79
C ARG A 5 7.27 1.27 11.79
N GLY A 6 6.11 0.80 11.36
CA GLY A 6 4.92 0.78 12.17
C GLY A 6 4.29 2.13 12.39
N LEU A 7 4.88 3.22 11.86
CA LEU A 7 4.38 4.57 12.05
C LEU A 7 3.91 5.22 10.76
N GLY A 8 4.18 4.65 9.64
CA GLY A 8 3.78 5.21 8.36
C GLY A 8 4.13 4.32 7.21
N ASP A 9 4.54 3.09 7.51
CA ASP A 9 4.88 2.14 6.48
C ASP A 9 3.63 1.43 6.02
N VAL A 10 3.48 1.29 4.71
CA VAL A 10 2.37 0.57 4.11
C VAL A 10 2.94 -0.52 3.22
N TYR A 11 2.40 -1.73 3.39
CA TYR A 11 2.73 -2.86 2.57
C TYR A 11 1.69 -2.97 1.47
N LYS A 12 2.13 -3.11 0.22
CA LYS A 12 1.25 -3.25 -0.92
C LYS A 12 1.63 -4.47 -1.73
N ARG A 13 0.64 -5.25 -2.04
CA ARG A 13 0.82 -6.45 -2.85
C ARG A 13 -0.31 -6.54 -3.86
N GLN A 14 0.04 -6.73 -5.12
CA GLN A 14 -0.94 -6.90 -6.18
C GLN A 14 -0.66 -8.22 -6.88
N ILE A 15 -1.56 -9.17 -6.68
CA ILE A 15 -1.46 -10.52 -7.22
C ILE A 15 -2.59 -10.74 -8.21
N ARG A 16 -2.25 -11.37 -9.31
CA ARG A 16 -3.24 -11.75 -10.31
C ARG A 16 -4.07 -12.92 -9.78
N ASP A 17 -5.37 -12.70 -9.69
CA ASP A 17 -6.35 -13.74 -9.43
C ASP A 17 -6.94 -14.15 -10.76
N LYS A 18 -6.83 -15.42 -11.13
CA LYS A 18 -7.29 -15.91 -12.43
C LYS A 18 -8.79 -15.72 -12.64
N ALA A 19 -9.56 -15.75 -11.57
CA ALA A 19 -11.00 -15.61 -11.65
C ALA A 19 -11.47 -14.15 -11.64
N HIS A 20 -10.75 -13.27 -10.96
CA HIS A 20 -11.22 -11.91 -10.67
C HIS A 20 -10.27 -10.81 -11.13
N GLY A 21 -9.11 -11.14 -11.72
CA GLY A 21 -8.11 -10.16 -12.11
C GLY A 21 -7.13 -9.87 -10.98
N PHE A 22 -6.66 -8.64 -10.88
CA PHE A 22 -5.68 -8.28 -9.86
C PHE A 22 -6.33 -7.82 -8.56
N ILE A 23 -5.71 -8.20 -7.46
CA ILE A 23 -6.13 -7.81 -6.12
C ILE A 23 -5.02 -6.94 -5.51
N LEU A 24 -5.40 -5.77 -5.03
CA LEU A 24 -4.52 -4.88 -4.28
C LEU A 24 -4.67 -5.18 -2.79
N THR A 25 -3.58 -5.53 -2.13
CA THR A 25 -3.56 -5.69 -0.68
C THR A 25 -2.76 -4.55 -0.05
N LEU A 26 -3.37 -3.89 0.91
CA LEU A 26 -2.76 -2.84 1.71
C LEU A 26 -2.65 -3.35 3.14
N ALA A 27 -1.48 -3.20 3.74
CA ALA A 27 -1.25 -3.68 5.09
C ALA A 27 -0.28 -2.78 5.83
N ALA A 28 -0.35 -2.81 7.16
CA ALA A 28 0.65 -2.17 8.00
C ALA A 28 2.01 -2.79 7.67
N GLY A 29 2.99 -1.95 7.38
CA GLY A 29 4.32 -2.41 7.00
C GLY A 29 5.16 -2.82 8.20
N GLY A 30 6.36 -3.30 7.90
CA GLY A 30 7.32 -3.69 8.91
C GLY A 30 7.26 -5.16 9.27
N THR A 31 8.05 -5.53 10.26
CA THR A 31 8.24 -6.94 10.63
C THR A 31 7.04 -7.55 11.34
N THR A 32 6.11 -6.74 11.81
CA THR A 32 4.96 -7.21 12.57
C THR A 32 3.69 -7.35 11.74
N THR A 33 3.76 -7.08 10.44
CA THR A 33 2.60 -7.09 9.56
C THR A 33 1.79 -8.37 9.67
N GLU A 34 2.46 -9.50 9.55
CA GLU A 34 1.81 -10.80 9.60
C GLU A 34 1.23 -11.13 10.97
N LEU A 35 1.92 -10.70 12.01
CA LEU A 35 1.50 -10.96 13.38
C LEU A 35 0.26 -10.16 13.76
N LEU A 36 0.16 -8.93 13.27
CA LEU A 36 -0.96 -8.06 13.62
C LEU A 36 -2.19 -8.30 12.73
N GLY A 37 -2.01 -8.92 11.59
CA GLY A 37 -3.11 -9.16 10.65
C GLY A 37 -3.81 -7.87 10.21
N ASP A 38 -3.08 -6.78 10.14
CA ASP A 38 -3.65 -5.48 9.79
C ASP A 38 -3.55 -5.26 8.29
N SER A 39 -4.55 -5.77 7.57
CA SER A 39 -4.56 -5.69 6.11
C SER A 39 -5.98 -5.57 5.57
N THR A 40 -6.07 -5.09 4.33
CA THR A 40 -7.32 -5.02 3.59
C THR A 40 -7.01 -5.21 2.11
N SER A 41 -8.02 -5.66 1.34
CA SER A 41 -7.84 -5.95 -0.07
C SER A 41 -8.93 -5.32 -0.92
N LEU A 42 -8.56 -4.97 -2.15
CA LEU A 42 -9.45 -4.35 -3.13
C LEU A 42 -9.23 -5.02 -4.48
N LEU A 43 -10.29 -5.17 -5.25
CA LEU A 43 -10.18 -5.56 -6.65
C LEU A 43 -9.76 -4.35 -7.48
N LEU A 44 -8.89 -4.58 -8.45
CA LEU A 44 -8.49 -3.53 -9.39
C LEU A 44 -9.35 -3.59 -10.65
N PRO A 45 -9.66 -2.45 -11.26
CA PRO A 45 -9.28 -1.11 -10.84
C PRO A 45 -10.10 -0.61 -9.65
N ALA A 46 -9.44 0.07 -8.72
CA ALA A 46 -10.09 0.65 -7.54
C ALA A 46 -10.11 2.17 -7.65
N LYS A 47 -11.21 2.77 -7.22
CA LYS A 47 -11.34 4.23 -7.19
C LYS A 47 -10.56 4.79 -6.01
N ARG A 48 -10.06 6.00 -6.17
CA ARG A 48 -9.32 6.70 -5.11
C ARG A 48 -10.11 6.75 -3.79
N SER A 49 -11.42 6.96 -3.87
CA SER A 49 -12.28 6.97 -2.68
C SER A 49 -12.31 5.62 -1.98
N ASN A 50 -12.29 4.53 -2.73
CA ASN A 50 -12.29 3.18 -2.15
C ASN A 50 -10.92 2.85 -1.55
N ILE A 51 -9.85 3.31 -2.16
CA ILE A 51 -8.50 3.17 -1.62
C ILE A 51 -8.39 3.93 -0.29
N THR A 52 -8.93 5.14 -0.25
CA THR A 52 -8.95 5.95 0.97
C THR A 52 -9.71 5.24 2.09
N LYS A 53 -10.88 4.67 1.78
CA LYS A 53 -11.65 3.91 2.77
C LYS A 53 -10.88 2.70 3.27
N ALA A 54 -10.20 2.00 2.36
CA ALA A 54 -9.41 0.83 2.71
C ALA A 54 -8.28 1.20 3.66
N LEU A 55 -7.55 2.28 3.37
CA LEU A 55 -6.49 2.76 4.26
C LEU A 55 -7.03 3.12 5.63
N ASN A 56 -8.18 3.77 5.68
CA ASN A 56 -8.80 4.18 6.93
C ASN A 56 -9.37 3.00 7.73
N SER A 57 -9.56 1.86 7.10
CA SER A 57 -10.01 0.65 7.78
C SER A 57 -8.89 -0.10 8.50
N LEU A 58 -7.64 0.21 8.18
CA LEU A 58 -6.50 -0.42 8.85
C LEU A 58 -6.41 0.02 10.31
N LYS A 59 -5.96 -0.91 11.15
CA LYS A 59 -5.75 -0.59 12.57
C LYS A 59 -4.70 0.49 12.76
N MET A 60 -3.74 0.57 11.83
CA MET A 60 -2.71 1.59 11.86
C MET A 60 -3.18 2.97 11.36
N ALA A 61 -4.42 3.09 10.87
CA ALA A 61 -4.90 4.34 10.29
C ALA A 61 -4.68 5.58 11.19
N PRO A 62 -4.86 5.51 12.51
CA PRO A 62 -4.56 6.68 13.35
C PRO A 62 -3.13 7.18 13.21
N LEU A 63 -2.18 6.29 12.96
CA LEU A 63 -0.79 6.69 12.75
C LEU A 63 -0.60 7.46 11.45
N LEU A 64 -1.38 7.13 10.43
CA LEU A 64 -1.35 7.85 9.17
C LEU A 64 -1.91 9.27 9.32
N HIS A 65 -2.91 9.45 10.18
CA HIS A 65 -3.55 10.75 10.39
C HIS A 65 -2.82 11.63 11.41
N GLY A 66 -1.75 11.12 11.99
CA GLY A 66 -1.01 11.81 13.04
C GLY A 66 -1.38 11.26 14.42
N TYR A 67 -0.36 10.97 15.22
CA TYR A 67 -0.54 10.38 16.54
C TYR A 67 0.51 10.95 17.49
N ARG A 68 0.06 11.54 18.57
CA ARG A 68 0.92 12.20 19.56
C ARG A 68 1.76 13.27 18.87
N ASP A 69 3.09 13.18 18.92
CA ASP A 69 4.01 14.13 18.30
C ASP A 69 4.37 13.78 16.87
N LYS A 70 3.77 12.72 16.31
CA LYS A 70 4.02 12.31 14.92
C LYS A 70 3.09 13.06 13.98
N LYS A 71 3.66 13.58 12.90
CA LYS A 71 2.89 14.32 11.92
C LYS A 71 2.04 13.39 11.05
N LYS A 72 0.94 13.93 10.55
CA LYS A 72 0.12 13.27 9.55
C LYS A 72 0.95 13.03 8.29
N VAL A 73 0.79 11.85 7.68
CA VAL A 73 1.45 11.56 6.41
C VAL A 73 0.82 12.39 5.28
N ASN A 74 1.55 12.54 4.19
CA ASN A 74 1.01 13.17 2.99
C ASN A 74 0.09 12.17 2.28
N PHE A 75 -1.21 12.24 2.54
CA PHE A 75 -2.19 11.32 1.98
C PHE A 75 -2.27 11.42 0.46
N ASP A 76 -2.13 12.61 -0.10
CA ASP A 76 -2.16 12.77 -1.55
C ASP A 76 -0.98 12.03 -2.19
N ALA A 77 0.21 12.14 -1.61
CA ALA A 77 1.38 11.42 -2.11
C ALA A 77 1.20 9.91 -1.98
N LEU A 78 0.62 9.46 -0.86
CA LEU A 78 0.34 8.04 -0.64
C LEU A 78 -0.65 7.52 -1.68
N LEU A 79 -1.75 8.22 -1.88
CA LEU A 79 -2.77 7.82 -2.86
C LEU A 79 -2.24 7.88 -4.29
N ASP A 80 -1.45 8.90 -4.61
CA ASP A 80 -0.82 9.00 -5.94
C ASP A 80 0.10 7.82 -6.19
N SER A 81 0.85 7.39 -5.18
CA SER A 81 1.74 6.23 -5.30
C SER A 81 0.95 4.95 -5.54
N ILE A 82 -0.13 4.76 -4.81
CA ILE A 82 -0.99 3.57 -4.98
C ILE A 82 -1.62 3.59 -6.37
N GLU A 83 -2.13 4.72 -6.80
CA GLU A 83 -2.71 4.85 -8.14
C GLU A 83 -1.68 4.64 -9.25
N GLY A 84 -0.44 5.11 -9.03
CA GLY A 84 0.65 4.89 -9.97
C GLY A 84 0.98 3.40 -10.13
N ILE A 85 1.00 2.66 -9.03
CA ILE A 85 1.22 1.22 -9.07
C ILE A 85 0.06 0.52 -9.77
N GLN A 86 -1.17 0.94 -9.48
CA GLN A 86 -2.34 0.40 -10.16
C GLN A 86 -2.27 0.62 -11.66
N ALA A 87 -1.86 1.81 -12.09
CA ALA A 87 -1.71 2.13 -13.50
C ALA A 87 -0.68 1.22 -14.17
N TYR A 88 0.42 0.95 -13.47
CA TYR A 88 1.45 0.03 -13.96
C TYR A 88 0.89 -1.38 -14.12
N VAL A 89 0.14 -1.86 -13.12
CA VAL A 89 -0.47 -3.19 -13.17
C VAL A 89 -1.44 -3.29 -14.35
N LEU A 90 -2.30 -2.30 -14.52
CA LEU A 90 -3.29 -2.33 -15.59
C LEU A 90 -2.65 -2.24 -16.98
N ALA A 91 -1.51 -1.55 -17.10
CA ALA A 91 -0.78 -1.47 -18.36
C ALA A 91 -0.01 -2.76 -18.68
N ASN A 92 0.18 -3.64 -17.70
CA ASN A 92 1.00 -4.85 -17.86
C ASN A 92 0.27 -6.13 -17.49
N VAL A 93 -1.06 -6.13 -17.59
CA VAL A 93 -1.88 -7.27 -17.13
C VAL A 93 -1.49 -8.60 -17.75
N ASP A 94 -1.04 -8.59 -19.02
CA ASP A 94 -0.70 -9.82 -19.71
C ASP A 94 0.66 -10.37 -19.35
N ASN A 95 1.52 -9.55 -18.76
CA ASN A 95 2.92 -9.89 -18.48
C ASN A 95 3.26 -9.91 -17.00
N LEU A 96 2.32 -9.58 -16.15
CA LEU A 96 2.58 -9.38 -14.73
C LEU A 96 1.86 -10.43 -13.90
N GLU A 97 2.59 -11.07 -12.99
CA GLU A 97 2.02 -11.97 -12.00
C GLU A 97 1.81 -11.27 -10.68
N GLU A 98 2.80 -10.52 -10.24
CA GLU A 98 2.79 -9.91 -8.92
C GLU A 98 3.68 -8.69 -8.89
N ILE A 99 3.27 -7.68 -8.14
CA ILE A 99 4.13 -6.58 -7.75
C ILE A 99 3.94 -6.35 -6.24
N GLU A 100 5.04 -6.17 -5.52
CA GLU A 100 5.04 -5.98 -4.09
C GLU A 100 5.94 -4.81 -3.74
N ILE A 101 5.40 -3.84 -3.03
CA ILE A 101 6.17 -2.72 -2.46
C ILE A 101 6.22 -2.94 -0.96
N ASN A 102 7.41 -3.11 -0.42
CA ASN A 102 7.56 -3.41 1.00
C ASN A 102 8.90 -2.87 1.53
N PRO A 103 8.85 -1.81 2.31
CA PRO A 103 7.69 -0.98 2.57
C PRO A 103 7.54 0.22 1.62
N LEU A 104 6.39 0.85 1.67
CA LEU A 104 6.20 2.20 1.19
C LEU A 104 6.31 3.11 2.41
N ILE A 105 7.35 3.93 2.44
CA ILE A 105 7.62 4.81 3.58
C ILE A 105 6.84 6.10 3.39
N CYS A 106 5.93 6.37 4.32
CA CYS A 106 5.05 7.52 4.26
C CYS A 106 5.49 8.57 5.28
N THR A 107 5.70 9.80 4.83
CA THR A 107 6.08 10.92 5.68
C THR A 107 5.13 12.08 5.44
N ALA A 108 5.34 13.17 6.16
CA ALA A 108 4.56 14.38 5.96
C ALA A 108 4.81 15.00 4.58
N GLU A 109 5.92 14.67 3.96
CA GLU A 109 6.32 15.25 2.67
C GLU A 109 6.08 14.32 1.48
N ALA A 110 6.24 13.03 1.66
CA ALA A 110 6.28 12.12 0.53
C ALA A 110 5.88 10.69 0.88
N ALA A 111 5.70 9.88 -0.15
CA ALA A 111 5.59 8.43 -0.04
C ALA A 111 6.67 7.83 -0.94
N ILE A 112 7.56 7.04 -0.37
CA ILE A 112 8.74 6.53 -1.06
C ILE A 112 8.79 5.02 -0.94
N ALA A 113 8.88 4.34 -2.10
CA ALA A 113 9.07 2.90 -2.12
C ALA A 113 10.52 2.58 -1.74
N ALA A 114 10.70 1.83 -0.65
CA ALA A 114 12.02 1.43 -0.21
C ALA A 114 12.51 0.21 -0.98
N ASP A 115 11.60 -0.67 -1.34
CA ASP A 115 11.93 -1.88 -2.09
C ASP A 115 10.73 -2.33 -2.89
N ALA A 116 10.99 -2.94 -4.04
CA ALA A 116 9.93 -3.43 -4.92
C ALA A 116 10.34 -4.78 -5.50
N LEU A 117 9.39 -5.70 -5.52
CA LEU A 117 9.53 -7.00 -6.16
C LEU A 117 8.50 -7.08 -7.27
N ILE A 118 8.95 -7.41 -8.47
CA ILE A 118 8.08 -7.59 -9.62
C ILE A 118 8.29 -8.99 -10.16
N ARG A 119 7.22 -9.78 -10.23
CA ARG A 119 7.24 -11.09 -10.89
C ARG A 119 6.45 -11.02 -12.18
N LYS A 120 7.08 -11.43 -13.25
CA LYS A 120 6.46 -11.47 -14.56
C LYS A 120 5.90 -12.85 -14.85
N ALA A 121 4.84 -12.85 -15.60
CA ALA A 121 4.23 -14.10 -16.05
C ALA A 121 5.06 -14.75 -17.16
#